data_63dbebda9ba9016e7f310ab07d1cb237
#
_entry.id   63dbebda9ba9016e7f310ab07d1cb237
#
_cell.length_a   1.000
_cell.length_b   1.000
_cell.length_c   1.000
_cell.angle_alpha   90.00
_cell.angle_beta   90.00
_cell.angle_gamma   90.00
#
_symmetry.space_group_name_H-M   'P 1'
#
loop_
_entity.id
_entity.type
_entity.pdbx_description
1 polymer ?
#
loop_
_entity_poly.entity_id
_entity_poly.type
_entity_poly.pdbx_seq_one_letter_code
_entity_poly.pdbx_strand_id
1 'polypeptide(L)'
;MLLTVPPPPLAPRQRAIYWTVALLCALSRFVAMARSIWDWDEALFCLGMRSYDVTNHHPHPPGFPVYIGVGRIVRLVVGSDFRALQAINLIAGVLLFPAVFMLARELRMHFPTAMIAGALCAFFPNVWFYGGTAFSDVPSITLIVFATAFLFRGCRDANAYVIGALLLALAIGIRPQNLLIGIFPGAVATWVRARQSIRDVVFAALIAVGLIAAAYAGAIYETGTFAQYRTAVREHSAYIARVDSFRSPDRPPLWRLFDRFFLKQYDAPALSIVTSIFVAISIIGAIRQRDRRMLFNALTFGPLAVMAWLTLDRYSISRFSIGYAPMFAIFAADGIARISRRPQVESALGGALVAAFFIWTLPALTPVRNEVAPSVLGVQAVQQHLDLARQDLFVAFSMSPFIDYLAPHLPYKRVYDERAMPLSATNRPAFLLTELEHTPGGGYVFRRPRGHLWNIARRHYFEVALEPVRDLPRFVSGWYPPERRQLEELRWMAGRSVTILPATTPDAKLRIQFDVPDEMIPRHPTVTIQLNDALLERFTPAEAHLVREYDVPAAPGDNVLVMQVDPTYRGDDPRDLGLLVRNLSWGPRQ
;
A
#
# COMPACT_ATOMS: atom_id res chain seq x y z
N MET A 1 2.69 16.64 -36.36
CA MET A 1 3.70 17.71 -36.26
C MET A 1 4.32 17.88 -34.86
N LEU A 2 3.60 17.77 -33.76
CA LEU A 2 4.19 17.98 -32.39
C LEU A 2 5.40 17.09 -32.10
N LEU A 3 5.32 15.81 -32.39
CA LEU A 3 6.32 14.80 -32.05
C LEU A 3 7.32 14.47 -33.17
N THR A 4 7.07 14.94 -34.40
CA THR A 4 7.91 14.61 -35.57
C THR A 4 9.19 15.44 -35.68
N VAL A 5 9.25 16.58 -35.01
CA VAL A 5 10.43 17.46 -34.98
C VAL A 5 11.15 17.27 -33.64
N PRO A 6 12.50 17.19 -33.55
CA PRO A 6 13.21 17.09 -32.29
C PRO A 6 13.13 18.40 -31.50
N PRO A 7 13.15 18.36 -30.13
CA PRO A 7 13.32 19.58 -29.35
C PRO A 7 14.67 20.23 -29.65
N PRO A 8 14.80 21.57 -29.56
CA PRO A 8 16.07 22.25 -29.83
C PRO A 8 17.14 21.76 -28.84
N PRO A 9 18.40 21.62 -29.26
CA PRO A 9 19.49 21.23 -28.38
C PRO A 9 19.71 22.28 -27.28
N LEU A 10 20.23 21.82 -26.15
CA LEU A 10 20.56 22.72 -25.03
C LEU A 10 21.82 23.51 -25.34
N ALA A 11 21.77 24.83 -25.13
CA ALA A 11 22.96 25.68 -25.14
C ALA A 11 23.94 25.28 -24.00
N PRO A 12 25.23 25.58 -24.10
CA PRO A 12 26.22 25.22 -23.08
C PRO A 12 25.82 25.68 -21.68
N ARG A 13 25.34 26.92 -21.51
CA ARG A 13 24.84 27.44 -20.23
C ARG A 13 23.63 26.67 -19.70
N GLN A 14 22.71 26.28 -20.59
CA GLN A 14 21.54 25.47 -20.21
C GLN A 14 21.96 24.06 -19.76
N ARG A 15 22.96 23.46 -20.40
CA ARG A 15 23.53 22.15 -19.97
C ARG A 15 24.14 22.26 -18.59
N ALA A 16 24.91 23.31 -18.31
CA ALA A 16 25.50 23.53 -16.98
C ALA A 16 24.40 23.66 -15.91
N ILE A 17 23.39 24.51 -16.14
CA ILE A 17 22.25 24.66 -15.21
C ILE A 17 21.51 23.33 -15.00
N TYR A 18 21.26 22.59 -16.08
CA TYR A 18 20.61 21.27 -16.00
C TYR A 18 21.39 20.32 -15.08
N TRP A 19 22.69 20.17 -15.30
CA TRP A 19 23.51 19.26 -14.50
C TRP A 19 23.66 19.71 -13.04
N THR A 20 23.72 21.00 -12.78
CA THR A 20 23.73 21.55 -11.42
C THR A 20 22.44 21.19 -10.68
N VAL A 21 21.27 21.42 -11.29
CA VAL A 21 19.99 21.08 -10.67
C VAL A 21 19.82 19.57 -10.54
N ALA A 22 20.21 18.79 -11.55
CA ALA A 22 20.19 17.33 -11.48
C ALA A 22 21.05 16.80 -10.32
N LEU A 23 22.24 17.36 -10.12
CA LEU A 23 23.11 17.01 -9.01
C LEU A 23 22.48 17.39 -7.65
N LEU A 24 21.91 18.58 -7.53
CA LEU A 24 21.21 19.00 -6.30
C LEU A 24 20.02 18.08 -5.99
N CYS A 25 19.22 17.73 -7.00
CA CYS A 25 18.15 16.74 -6.86
C CYS A 25 18.70 15.38 -6.41
N ALA A 26 19.82 14.92 -7.00
CA ALA A 26 20.45 13.65 -6.64
C ALA A 26 20.94 13.66 -5.19
N LEU A 27 21.67 14.69 -4.78
CA LEU A 27 22.17 14.83 -3.41
C LEU A 27 21.04 14.90 -2.39
N SER A 28 19.93 15.56 -2.73
CA SER A 28 18.76 15.64 -1.85
C SER A 28 18.13 14.27 -1.55
N ARG A 29 18.29 13.26 -2.41
CA ARG A 29 17.74 11.91 -2.19
C ARG A 29 18.35 11.25 -0.94
N PHE A 30 19.62 11.48 -0.67
CA PHE A 30 20.28 10.94 0.53
C PHE A 30 19.68 11.46 1.84
N VAL A 31 19.06 12.64 1.83
CA VAL A 31 18.37 13.19 3.01
C VAL A 31 17.10 12.41 3.33
N ALA A 32 16.45 11.84 2.33
CA ALA A 32 15.21 11.08 2.50
C ALA A 32 15.43 9.61 2.85
N MET A 33 16.67 9.11 2.90
CA MET A 33 16.95 7.70 3.16
C MET A 33 16.42 7.27 4.52
N ALA A 34 15.43 6.39 4.53
CA ALA A 34 14.90 5.80 5.75
C ALA A 34 15.97 4.94 6.46
N ARG A 35 16.03 5.03 7.79
CA ARG A 35 16.97 4.26 8.59
C ARG A 35 16.61 2.78 8.67
N SER A 36 15.32 2.48 8.67
CA SER A 36 14.75 1.13 8.80
C SER A 36 13.49 0.99 7.95
N ILE A 37 12.94 -0.19 7.88
CA ILE A 37 11.62 -0.46 7.32
C ILE A 37 10.57 0.39 8.04
N TRP A 38 9.68 1.00 7.28
CA TRP A 38 8.69 1.98 7.74
C TRP A 38 7.26 1.48 7.68
N ASP A 39 6.98 0.72 6.62
CA ASP A 39 5.63 0.26 6.29
C ASP A 39 5.61 -1.25 6.11
N TRP A 40 4.45 -1.86 6.31
CA TRP A 40 4.27 -3.29 6.14
C TRP A 40 4.50 -3.75 4.70
N ASP A 41 4.16 -2.93 3.68
CA ASP A 41 4.43 -3.27 2.29
C ASP A 41 5.93 -3.43 2.02
N GLU A 42 6.77 -2.62 2.69
CA GLU A 42 8.23 -2.78 2.60
C GLU A 42 8.68 -4.12 3.20
N ALA A 43 8.08 -4.54 4.33
CA ALA A 43 8.34 -5.85 4.91
C ALA A 43 7.89 -6.97 3.97
N LEU A 44 6.71 -6.84 3.34
CA LEU A 44 6.20 -7.80 2.36
C LEU A 44 7.08 -7.87 1.10
N PHE A 45 7.63 -6.76 0.62
CA PHE A 45 8.62 -6.77 -0.47
C PHE A 45 9.91 -7.48 -0.05
N CYS A 46 10.41 -7.21 1.15
CA CYS A 46 11.59 -7.89 1.68
C CYS A 46 11.37 -9.41 1.86
N LEU A 47 10.19 -9.83 2.33
CA LEU A 47 9.79 -11.23 2.39
C LEU A 47 9.74 -11.86 0.99
N GLY A 48 9.17 -11.15 0.01
CA GLY A 48 9.12 -11.58 -1.39
C GLY A 48 10.51 -11.77 -2.03
N MET A 49 11.52 -11.03 -1.55
CA MET A 49 12.90 -11.25 -1.98
C MET A 49 13.50 -12.56 -1.45
N ARG A 50 13.05 -13.03 -0.28
CA ARG A 50 13.50 -14.27 0.34
C ARG A 50 12.73 -15.49 -0.17
N SER A 51 11.40 -15.37 -0.17
CA SER A 51 10.46 -16.41 -0.54
C SER A 51 9.30 -15.78 -1.29
N TYR A 52 9.39 -15.78 -2.62
CA TYR A 52 8.35 -15.19 -3.45
C TYR A 52 7.12 -16.09 -3.49
N ASP A 53 6.01 -15.58 -2.97
CA ASP A 53 4.73 -16.28 -2.98
C ASP A 53 3.58 -15.29 -2.81
N VAL A 54 2.85 -15.02 -3.87
CA VAL A 54 1.72 -14.07 -3.83
C VAL A 54 0.51 -14.59 -3.04
N THR A 55 0.41 -15.90 -2.79
CA THR A 55 -0.66 -16.47 -1.96
C THR A 55 -0.48 -16.11 -0.50
N ASN A 56 0.77 -15.97 -0.06
CA ASN A 56 1.16 -15.54 1.27
C ASN A 56 1.46 -14.03 1.36
N HIS A 57 1.13 -13.26 0.32
CA HIS A 57 1.45 -11.83 0.20
C HIS A 57 2.95 -11.52 0.25
N HIS A 58 3.80 -12.42 -0.24
CA HIS A 58 5.24 -12.24 -0.35
C HIS A 58 5.70 -12.05 -1.82
N PRO A 59 5.50 -10.88 -2.39
CA PRO A 59 4.72 -9.72 -1.99
C PRO A 59 3.23 -9.88 -2.30
N HIS A 60 2.40 -8.91 -1.89
CA HIS A 60 0.96 -8.92 -2.20
C HIS A 60 0.69 -8.95 -3.72
N PRO A 61 -0.45 -9.55 -4.17
CA PRO A 61 -0.79 -9.59 -5.59
C PRO A 61 -0.81 -8.19 -6.23
N PRO A 62 -0.40 -8.05 -7.50
CA PRO A 62 -0.01 -9.11 -8.44
C PRO A 62 1.48 -9.50 -8.42
N GLY A 63 2.26 -9.14 -7.37
CA GLY A 63 3.57 -9.73 -7.12
C GLY A 63 4.79 -8.89 -7.50
N PHE A 64 4.68 -7.81 -8.27
CA PHE A 64 5.78 -6.88 -8.61
C PHE A 64 7.06 -7.57 -9.16
N PRO A 65 6.96 -8.50 -10.14
CA PRO A 65 8.03 -9.44 -10.45
C PRO A 65 9.35 -8.78 -10.86
N VAL A 66 9.31 -7.70 -11.66
CA VAL A 66 10.53 -6.99 -12.06
C VAL A 66 11.16 -6.27 -10.86
N TYR A 67 10.35 -5.70 -9.96
CA TYR A 67 10.87 -5.01 -8.77
C TYR A 67 11.61 -5.97 -7.83
N ILE A 68 11.01 -7.12 -7.55
CA ILE A 68 11.61 -8.16 -6.71
C ILE A 68 12.84 -8.78 -7.40
N GLY A 69 12.74 -9.09 -8.71
CA GLY A 69 13.85 -9.66 -9.47
C GLY A 69 15.09 -8.75 -9.48
N VAL A 70 14.90 -7.45 -9.77
CA VAL A 70 16.00 -6.48 -9.71
C VAL A 70 16.50 -6.31 -8.26
N GLY A 71 15.61 -6.33 -7.27
CA GLY A 71 15.96 -6.30 -5.86
C GLY A 71 16.92 -7.44 -5.48
N ARG A 72 16.62 -8.66 -5.91
CA ARG A 72 17.48 -9.83 -5.67
C ARG A 72 18.87 -9.68 -6.29
N ILE A 73 18.95 -9.11 -7.50
CA ILE A 73 20.24 -8.83 -8.14
C ILE A 73 21.03 -7.78 -7.34
N VAL A 74 20.39 -6.66 -6.97
CA VAL A 74 21.05 -5.60 -6.20
C VAL A 74 21.48 -6.10 -4.81
N ARG A 75 20.71 -7.01 -4.20
CA ARG A 75 21.05 -7.64 -2.92
C ARG A 75 22.39 -8.38 -2.94
N LEU A 76 22.78 -8.96 -4.07
CA LEU A 76 24.09 -9.63 -4.20
C LEU A 76 25.26 -8.68 -3.91
N VAL A 77 25.07 -7.39 -4.15
CA VAL A 77 26.10 -6.36 -3.91
C VAL A 77 25.91 -5.70 -2.54
N VAL A 78 24.65 -5.41 -2.16
CA VAL A 78 24.33 -4.63 -0.95
C VAL A 78 24.23 -5.48 0.31
N GLY A 79 23.93 -6.78 0.18
CA GLY A 79 23.86 -7.75 1.28
C GLY A 79 22.59 -7.67 2.17
N SER A 80 21.66 -6.73 1.91
CA SER A 80 20.44 -6.54 2.70
C SER A 80 19.23 -6.37 1.80
N ASP A 81 18.13 -7.07 2.09
CA ASP A 81 16.88 -7.00 1.31
C ASP A 81 16.36 -5.56 1.28
N PHE A 82 16.18 -4.95 2.45
CA PHE A 82 15.68 -3.58 2.59
C PHE A 82 16.59 -2.57 1.88
N ARG A 83 17.92 -2.65 2.11
CA ARG A 83 18.87 -1.73 1.48
C ARG A 83 18.97 -1.89 -0.03
N ALA A 84 18.77 -3.09 -0.55
CA ALA A 84 18.73 -3.35 -2.00
C ALA A 84 17.53 -2.65 -2.65
N LEU A 85 16.33 -2.81 -2.08
CA LEU A 85 15.13 -2.13 -2.56
C LEU A 85 15.22 -0.61 -2.38
N GLN A 86 15.78 -0.14 -1.27
CA GLN A 86 16.04 1.28 -1.04
C GLN A 86 17.03 1.87 -2.07
N ALA A 87 18.08 1.14 -2.42
CA ALA A 87 19.04 1.57 -3.45
C ALA A 87 18.38 1.75 -4.82
N ILE A 88 17.48 0.84 -5.20
CA ILE A 88 16.67 0.96 -6.42
C ILE A 88 15.83 2.24 -6.38
N ASN A 89 15.20 2.51 -5.23
CA ASN A 89 14.41 3.72 -5.03
C ASN A 89 15.25 5.00 -5.13
N LEU A 90 16.43 5.01 -4.51
CA LEU A 90 17.34 6.15 -4.57
C LEU A 90 17.79 6.43 -6.02
N ILE A 91 18.19 5.39 -6.76
CA ILE A 91 18.56 5.51 -8.17
C ILE A 91 17.38 6.06 -8.99
N ALA A 92 16.20 5.51 -8.79
CA ALA A 92 15.00 6.01 -9.46
C ALA A 92 14.67 7.45 -9.09
N GLY A 93 14.78 7.82 -7.80
CA GLY A 93 14.59 9.19 -7.33
C GLY A 93 15.60 10.18 -7.93
N VAL A 94 16.86 9.76 -8.11
CA VAL A 94 17.89 10.55 -8.83
C VAL A 94 17.52 10.74 -10.29
N LEU A 95 17.00 9.71 -10.93
CA LEU A 95 16.64 9.69 -12.36
C LEU A 95 15.28 10.34 -12.66
N LEU A 96 14.44 10.59 -11.66
CA LEU A 96 13.10 11.15 -11.86
C LEU A 96 13.13 12.57 -12.42
N PHE A 97 14.02 13.45 -11.92
CA PHE A 97 14.20 14.80 -12.48
C PHE A 97 14.57 14.74 -13.98
N PRO A 98 15.62 14.00 -14.39
CA PRO A 98 15.92 13.78 -15.81
C PRO A 98 14.75 13.23 -16.62
N ALA A 99 14.00 12.27 -16.09
CA ALA A 99 12.88 11.66 -16.79
C ALA A 99 11.76 12.66 -17.09
N VAL A 100 11.33 13.43 -16.08
CA VAL A 100 10.28 14.45 -16.24
C VAL A 100 10.77 15.61 -17.12
N PHE A 101 12.01 16.05 -16.95
CA PHE A 101 12.62 17.04 -17.85
C PHE A 101 12.59 16.58 -19.30
N MET A 102 13.04 15.35 -19.57
CA MET A 102 13.04 14.76 -20.91
C MET A 102 11.62 14.71 -21.48
N LEU A 103 10.62 14.24 -20.72
CA LEU A 103 9.23 14.19 -21.15
C LEU A 103 8.70 15.59 -21.48
N ALA A 104 8.93 16.59 -20.64
CA ALA A 104 8.54 17.95 -20.87
C ALA A 104 9.18 18.52 -22.16
N ARG A 105 10.46 18.18 -22.42
CA ARG A 105 11.13 18.55 -23.67
C ARG A 105 10.52 17.86 -24.90
N GLU A 106 10.17 16.58 -24.81
CA GLU A 106 9.46 15.88 -25.88
C GLU A 106 8.07 16.48 -26.14
N LEU A 107 7.39 16.98 -25.11
CA LEU A 107 6.16 17.78 -25.22
C LEU A 107 6.40 19.23 -25.71
N ARG A 108 7.62 19.57 -26.14
CA ARG A 108 7.99 20.89 -26.70
C ARG A 108 7.90 22.05 -25.72
N MET A 109 8.05 21.78 -24.45
CA MET A 109 8.23 22.83 -23.47
C MET A 109 9.62 23.46 -23.60
N HIS A 110 9.71 24.76 -23.41
CA HIS A 110 11.02 25.43 -23.40
C HIS A 110 11.81 25.10 -22.12
N PHE A 111 13.08 25.44 -22.13
CA PHE A 111 14.02 24.99 -21.11
C PHE A 111 13.60 25.32 -19.66
N PRO A 112 13.24 26.58 -19.29
CA PRO A 112 12.84 26.88 -17.91
C PRO A 112 11.62 26.06 -17.45
N THR A 113 10.58 25.95 -18.26
CA THR A 113 9.38 25.18 -17.93
C THR A 113 9.70 23.70 -17.69
N ALA A 114 10.54 23.09 -18.55
CA ALA A 114 10.95 21.70 -18.37
C ALA A 114 11.78 21.50 -17.10
N MET A 115 12.64 22.46 -16.75
CA MET A 115 13.41 22.45 -15.49
C MET A 115 12.49 22.53 -14.27
N ILE A 116 11.52 23.43 -14.29
CA ILE A 116 10.54 23.60 -13.20
C ILE A 116 9.70 22.32 -13.05
N ALA A 117 9.21 21.73 -14.14
CA ALA A 117 8.42 20.50 -14.11
C ALA A 117 9.22 19.35 -13.46
N GLY A 118 10.47 19.14 -13.87
CA GLY A 118 11.34 18.13 -13.30
C GLY A 118 11.62 18.35 -11.81
N ALA A 119 11.96 19.58 -11.43
CA ALA A 119 12.26 19.92 -10.05
C ALA A 119 11.01 19.84 -9.14
N LEU A 120 9.86 20.34 -9.56
CA LEU A 120 8.61 20.22 -8.81
C LEU A 120 8.27 18.75 -8.55
N CYS A 121 8.30 17.90 -9.59
CA CYS A 121 8.02 16.48 -9.45
C CYS A 121 8.99 15.82 -8.47
N ALA A 122 10.27 16.14 -8.54
CA ALA A 122 11.28 15.59 -7.66
C ALA A 122 11.12 16.02 -6.19
N PHE A 123 10.61 17.22 -5.92
CA PHE A 123 10.46 17.77 -4.56
C PHE A 123 9.02 17.75 -4.04
N PHE A 124 8.06 17.18 -4.75
CA PHE A 124 6.77 16.90 -4.15
C PHE A 124 6.96 16.03 -2.90
N PRO A 125 6.35 16.36 -1.76
CA PRO A 125 6.61 15.71 -0.47
C PRO A 125 6.48 14.20 -0.50
N ASN A 126 5.42 13.69 -1.11
CA ASN A 126 5.17 12.25 -1.26
C ASN A 126 6.24 11.57 -2.15
N VAL A 127 6.61 12.17 -3.26
CA VAL A 127 7.65 11.64 -4.16
C VAL A 127 9.01 11.60 -3.46
N TRP A 128 9.35 12.67 -2.73
CA TRP A 128 10.63 12.76 -2.05
C TRP A 128 10.72 11.78 -0.88
N PHE A 129 9.65 11.66 -0.07
CA PHE A 129 9.57 10.72 1.02
C PHE A 129 9.69 9.26 0.54
N TYR A 130 8.80 8.84 -0.37
CA TYR A 130 8.80 7.46 -0.85
C TYR A 130 10.04 7.11 -1.69
N GLY A 131 10.73 8.08 -2.25
CA GLY A 131 12.02 7.89 -2.91
C GLY A 131 13.19 7.51 -1.98
N GLY A 132 13.01 7.65 -0.66
CA GLY A 132 13.99 7.25 0.36
C GLY A 132 13.69 5.93 1.07
N THR A 133 12.61 5.27 0.73
CA THR A 133 12.08 4.03 1.34
C THR A 133 12.28 2.82 0.41
N ALA A 134 11.68 1.67 0.70
CA ALA A 134 11.77 0.46 -0.12
C ALA A 134 10.47 0.17 -0.90
N PHE A 135 9.78 1.20 -1.36
CA PHE A 135 8.54 1.07 -2.13
C PHE A 135 8.78 1.01 -3.64
N SER A 136 7.91 0.35 -4.37
CA SER A 136 7.97 0.23 -5.84
C SER A 136 7.44 1.47 -6.59
N ASP A 137 6.89 2.47 -5.90
CA ASP A 137 6.19 3.62 -6.50
C ASP A 137 7.11 4.53 -7.30
N VAL A 138 8.23 4.98 -6.71
CA VAL A 138 9.17 5.88 -7.38
C VAL A 138 9.95 5.19 -8.51
N PRO A 139 10.43 3.95 -8.38
CA PRO A 139 10.97 3.20 -9.51
C PRO A 139 9.97 3.04 -10.66
N SER A 140 8.73 2.73 -10.33
CA SER A 140 7.65 2.58 -11.28
C SER A 140 7.40 3.84 -12.09
N ILE A 141 7.18 5.00 -11.41
CA ILE A 141 6.89 6.24 -12.11
C ILE A 141 8.09 6.76 -12.91
N THR A 142 9.30 6.57 -12.41
CA THR A 142 10.51 6.99 -13.13
C THR A 142 10.66 6.24 -14.45
N LEU A 143 10.48 4.92 -14.42
CA LEU A 143 10.55 4.10 -15.64
C LEU A 143 9.45 4.43 -16.64
N ILE A 144 8.20 4.60 -16.17
CA ILE A 144 7.09 4.88 -17.11
C ILE A 144 7.18 6.29 -17.71
N VAL A 145 7.74 7.27 -16.98
CA VAL A 145 8.00 8.60 -17.51
C VAL A 145 9.08 8.57 -18.60
N PHE A 146 10.17 7.82 -18.37
CA PHE A 146 11.16 7.58 -19.41
C PHE A 146 10.54 6.84 -20.62
N ALA A 147 9.78 5.76 -20.37
CA ALA A 147 9.09 5.03 -21.43
C ALA A 147 8.23 5.96 -22.28
N THR A 148 7.44 6.83 -21.65
CA THR A 148 6.60 7.83 -22.33
C THR A 148 7.44 8.79 -23.17
N ALA A 149 8.52 9.33 -22.61
CA ALA A 149 9.40 10.24 -23.33
C ALA A 149 10.08 9.55 -24.53
N PHE A 150 10.54 8.31 -24.37
CA PHE A 150 11.12 7.52 -25.46
C PHE A 150 10.08 7.11 -26.50
N LEU A 151 8.86 6.77 -26.14
CA LEU A 151 7.77 6.50 -27.08
C LEU A 151 7.42 7.74 -27.90
N PHE A 152 7.33 8.93 -27.29
CA PHE A 152 7.12 10.17 -28.05
C PHE A 152 8.29 10.49 -28.97
N ARG A 153 9.53 10.27 -28.55
CA ARG A 153 10.72 10.34 -29.41
C ARG A 153 10.67 9.29 -30.52
N GLY A 154 10.14 8.11 -30.23
CA GLY A 154 9.97 6.99 -31.15
C GLY A 154 9.12 7.30 -32.38
N CYS A 155 8.29 8.37 -32.34
CA CYS A 155 7.59 8.84 -33.53
C CYS A 155 8.53 9.28 -34.67
N ARG A 156 9.80 9.61 -34.36
CA ARG A 156 10.83 10.04 -35.34
C ARG A 156 12.10 9.19 -35.33
N ASP A 157 12.29 8.35 -34.31
CA ASP A 157 13.51 7.57 -34.08
C ASP A 157 13.15 6.12 -33.73
N ALA A 158 13.58 5.16 -34.57
CA ALA A 158 13.29 3.74 -34.39
C ALA A 158 13.89 3.17 -33.11
N ASN A 159 15.14 3.54 -32.80
CA ASN A 159 15.81 3.04 -31.59
C ASN A 159 15.10 3.54 -30.33
N ALA A 160 14.70 4.81 -30.34
CA ALA A 160 13.92 5.37 -29.24
C ALA A 160 12.57 4.66 -29.06
N TYR A 161 11.91 4.24 -30.15
CA TYR A 161 10.67 3.47 -30.07
C TYR A 161 10.88 2.12 -29.38
N VAL A 162 11.91 1.37 -29.76
CA VAL A 162 12.25 0.08 -29.15
C VAL A 162 12.61 0.25 -27.67
N ILE A 163 13.43 1.26 -27.35
CA ILE A 163 13.78 1.58 -25.94
C ILE A 163 12.52 1.93 -25.14
N GLY A 164 11.62 2.73 -25.73
CA GLY A 164 10.35 3.08 -25.08
C GLY A 164 9.47 1.87 -24.80
N ALA A 165 9.37 0.92 -25.71
CA ALA A 165 8.64 -0.33 -25.54
C ALA A 165 9.28 -1.23 -24.45
N LEU A 166 10.60 -1.34 -24.45
CA LEU A 166 11.36 -2.04 -23.41
C LEU A 166 11.09 -1.45 -22.01
N LEU A 167 11.23 -0.14 -21.87
CA LEU A 167 11.00 0.54 -20.58
C LEU A 167 9.55 0.44 -20.13
N LEU A 168 8.59 0.48 -21.08
CA LEU A 168 7.18 0.26 -20.78
C LEU A 168 6.94 -1.15 -20.22
N ALA A 169 7.53 -2.17 -20.85
CA ALA A 169 7.40 -3.55 -20.37
C ALA A 169 7.98 -3.73 -18.96
N LEU A 170 9.16 -3.16 -18.69
CA LEU A 170 9.76 -3.17 -17.37
C LEU A 170 8.89 -2.42 -16.34
N ALA A 171 8.34 -1.26 -16.70
CA ALA A 171 7.44 -0.51 -15.83
C ALA A 171 6.16 -1.27 -15.51
N ILE A 172 5.56 -2.00 -16.47
CA ILE A 172 4.40 -2.88 -16.26
C ILE A 172 4.79 -4.06 -15.35
N GLY A 173 5.97 -4.63 -15.50
CA GLY A 173 6.50 -5.69 -14.63
C GLY A 173 6.81 -5.22 -13.20
N ILE A 174 7.05 -3.91 -13.00
CA ILE A 174 7.08 -3.33 -11.64
C ILE A 174 5.65 -3.13 -11.13
N ARG A 175 4.77 -2.47 -11.90
CA ARG A 175 3.38 -2.21 -11.53
C ARG A 175 2.47 -2.28 -12.75
N PRO A 176 1.52 -3.24 -12.83
CA PRO A 176 0.65 -3.41 -13.99
C PRO A 176 -0.17 -2.17 -14.36
N GLN A 177 -0.55 -1.37 -13.38
CA GLN A 177 -1.31 -0.13 -13.62
C GLN A 177 -0.56 0.90 -14.49
N ASN A 178 0.76 0.77 -14.68
CA ASN A 178 1.52 1.57 -15.62
C ASN A 178 1.04 1.41 -17.08
N LEU A 179 0.33 0.32 -17.37
CA LEU A 179 -0.32 0.16 -18.66
C LEU A 179 -1.26 1.33 -18.97
N LEU A 180 -1.99 1.84 -17.98
CA LEU A 180 -2.90 2.99 -18.14
C LEU A 180 -2.18 4.27 -18.60
N ILE A 181 -0.94 4.46 -18.12
CA ILE A 181 -0.10 5.58 -18.57
C ILE A 181 0.46 5.29 -19.97
N GLY A 182 0.85 4.03 -20.23
CA GLY A 182 1.50 3.61 -21.46
C GLY A 182 0.59 3.51 -22.68
N ILE A 183 -0.73 3.33 -22.50
CA ILE A 183 -1.68 3.13 -23.62
C ILE A 183 -1.64 4.28 -24.61
N PHE A 184 -1.79 5.51 -24.18
CA PHE A 184 -1.85 6.65 -25.08
C PHE A 184 -0.51 6.90 -25.81
N PRO A 185 0.64 7.07 -25.13
CA PRO A 185 1.92 7.27 -25.81
C PRO A 185 2.32 6.06 -26.67
N GLY A 186 2.01 4.84 -26.21
CA GLY A 186 2.23 3.62 -26.98
C GLY A 186 1.41 3.59 -28.27
N ALA A 187 0.11 3.88 -28.20
CA ALA A 187 -0.77 3.93 -29.36
C ALA A 187 -0.31 4.99 -30.39
N VAL A 188 0.02 6.20 -29.92
CA VAL A 188 0.52 7.28 -30.80
C VAL A 188 1.82 6.88 -31.48
N ALA A 189 2.80 6.39 -30.71
CA ALA A 189 4.09 5.99 -31.25
C ALA A 189 3.97 4.83 -32.25
N THR A 190 3.19 3.80 -31.90
CA THR A 190 2.92 2.64 -32.76
C THR A 190 2.22 3.05 -34.05
N TRP A 191 1.20 3.92 -33.98
CA TRP A 191 0.51 4.42 -35.17
C TRP A 191 1.44 5.16 -36.12
N VAL A 192 2.28 6.04 -35.60
CA VAL A 192 3.24 6.79 -36.43
C VAL A 192 4.31 5.85 -37.00
N ARG A 193 4.82 4.91 -36.20
CA ARG A 193 5.88 3.99 -36.56
C ARG A 193 5.42 2.96 -37.58
N ALA A 194 4.22 2.41 -37.45
CA ALA A 194 3.65 1.44 -38.38
C ALA A 194 3.57 1.96 -39.82
N ARG A 195 3.37 3.27 -40.00
CA ARG A 195 3.37 3.93 -41.31
C ARG A 195 4.77 4.07 -41.93
N GLN A 196 5.82 3.95 -41.13
CA GLN A 196 7.21 4.05 -41.55
C GLN A 196 7.85 2.67 -41.69
N SER A 197 7.65 1.78 -40.69
CA SER A 197 8.22 0.44 -40.63
C SER A 197 7.38 -0.45 -39.72
N ILE A 198 6.60 -1.34 -40.31
CA ILE A 198 5.85 -2.36 -39.55
C ILE A 198 6.80 -3.32 -38.82
N ARG A 199 7.99 -3.55 -39.39
CA ARG A 199 9.03 -4.42 -38.80
C ARG A 199 9.48 -3.91 -37.42
N ASP A 200 9.66 -2.59 -37.26
CA ASP A 200 10.04 -2.00 -35.97
C ASP A 200 8.93 -2.20 -34.93
N VAL A 201 7.67 -2.10 -35.35
CA VAL A 201 6.52 -2.33 -34.47
C VAL A 201 6.46 -3.77 -34.00
N VAL A 202 6.59 -4.73 -34.92
CA VAL A 202 6.59 -6.17 -34.58
C VAL A 202 7.76 -6.50 -33.64
N PHE A 203 8.96 -5.99 -33.95
CA PHE A 203 10.14 -6.22 -33.12
C PHE A 203 9.97 -5.67 -31.69
N ALA A 204 9.53 -4.43 -31.56
CA ALA A 204 9.27 -3.80 -30.25
C ALA A 204 8.16 -4.52 -29.46
N ALA A 205 7.10 -4.95 -30.16
CA ALA A 205 6.01 -5.71 -29.55
C ALA A 205 6.49 -7.07 -29.02
N LEU A 206 7.31 -7.79 -29.79
CA LEU A 206 7.89 -9.08 -29.37
C LEU A 206 8.76 -8.91 -28.13
N ILE A 207 9.60 -7.88 -28.08
CA ILE A 207 10.41 -7.56 -26.88
C ILE A 207 9.51 -7.27 -25.69
N ALA A 208 8.53 -6.38 -25.84
CA ALA A 208 7.67 -5.95 -24.73
C ALA A 208 6.84 -7.11 -24.20
N VAL A 209 6.17 -7.86 -25.08
CA VAL A 209 5.36 -9.03 -24.70
C VAL A 209 6.25 -10.12 -24.09
N GLY A 210 7.41 -10.40 -24.69
CA GLY A 210 8.35 -11.40 -24.19
C GLY A 210 8.84 -11.09 -22.77
N LEU A 211 9.18 -9.85 -22.48
CA LEU A 211 9.61 -9.40 -21.14
C LEU A 211 8.49 -9.48 -20.10
N ILE A 212 7.27 -9.02 -20.45
CA ILE A 212 6.12 -9.11 -19.56
C ILE A 212 5.80 -10.58 -19.29
N ALA A 213 5.76 -11.42 -20.34
CA ALA A 213 5.50 -12.83 -20.21
C ALA A 213 6.56 -13.54 -19.34
N ALA A 214 7.85 -13.25 -19.55
CA ALA A 214 8.93 -13.82 -18.74
C ALA A 214 8.83 -13.40 -17.25
N ALA A 215 8.56 -12.12 -16.98
CA ALA A 215 8.43 -11.61 -15.63
C ALA A 215 7.26 -12.29 -14.87
N TYR A 216 6.09 -12.39 -15.50
CA TYR A 216 4.93 -13.02 -14.86
C TYR A 216 5.00 -14.55 -14.86
N ALA A 217 5.65 -15.17 -15.85
CA ALA A 217 5.93 -16.61 -15.81
C ALA A 217 6.81 -16.97 -14.61
N GLY A 218 7.83 -16.15 -14.32
CA GLY A 218 8.66 -16.29 -13.12
C GLY A 218 7.85 -16.16 -11.83
N ALA A 219 6.98 -15.15 -11.75
CA ALA A 219 6.08 -14.95 -10.60
C ALA A 219 5.13 -16.13 -10.38
N ILE A 220 4.56 -16.67 -11.44
CA ILE A 220 3.68 -17.85 -11.40
C ILE A 220 4.46 -19.09 -10.95
N TYR A 221 5.63 -19.30 -11.50
CA TYR A 221 6.50 -20.45 -11.18
C TYR A 221 6.89 -20.47 -9.70
N GLU A 222 7.34 -19.32 -9.15
CA GLU A 222 7.72 -19.23 -7.74
C GLU A 222 6.51 -19.33 -6.79
N THR A 223 5.32 -18.86 -7.18
CA THR A 223 4.08 -19.02 -6.41
C THR A 223 3.57 -20.47 -6.41
N GLY A 224 3.97 -21.29 -7.39
CA GLY A 224 3.61 -22.69 -7.55
C GLY A 224 2.88 -22.96 -8.86
N THR A 225 1.58 -22.70 -8.96
CA THR A 225 0.78 -22.96 -10.16
C THR A 225 0.07 -21.72 -10.66
N PHE A 226 -0.28 -21.72 -11.96
CA PHE A 226 -1.11 -20.65 -12.54
C PHE A 226 -2.47 -20.52 -11.84
N ALA A 227 -3.06 -21.63 -11.41
CA ALA A 227 -4.33 -21.63 -10.69
C ALA A 227 -4.23 -20.92 -9.33
N GLN A 228 -3.18 -21.23 -8.55
CA GLN A 228 -2.91 -20.59 -7.27
C GLN A 228 -2.65 -19.08 -7.42
N TYR A 229 -1.78 -18.71 -8.36
CA TYR A 229 -1.51 -17.31 -8.67
C TYR A 229 -2.77 -16.54 -9.08
N ARG A 230 -3.58 -17.10 -10.00
CA ARG A 230 -4.83 -16.50 -10.46
C ARG A 230 -5.83 -16.34 -9.31
N THR A 231 -5.95 -17.33 -8.45
CA THR A 231 -6.85 -17.29 -7.28
C THR A 231 -6.42 -16.17 -6.32
N ALA A 232 -5.12 -16.09 -5.97
CA ALA A 232 -4.61 -15.03 -5.11
C ALA A 232 -4.86 -13.62 -5.68
N VAL A 233 -4.63 -13.43 -6.99
CA VAL A 233 -4.91 -12.14 -7.67
C VAL A 233 -6.41 -11.82 -7.66
N ARG A 234 -7.28 -12.81 -7.88
CA ARG A 234 -8.73 -12.63 -7.88
C ARG A 234 -9.25 -12.28 -6.48
N GLU A 235 -8.82 -12.98 -5.46
CA GLU A 235 -9.21 -12.74 -4.07
C GLU A 235 -8.76 -11.37 -3.59
N HIS A 236 -7.50 -11.01 -3.86
CA HIS A 236 -6.99 -9.69 -3.54
C HIS A 236 -7.76 -8.58 -4.27
N SER A 237 -8.07 -8.77 -5.56
CA SER A 237 -8.86 -7.80 -6.33
C SER A 237 -10.29 -7.67 -5.79
N ALA A 238 -10.90 -8.77 -5.35
CA ALA A 238 -12.22 -8.76 -4.72
C ALA A 238 -12.20 -8.05 -3.37
N TYR A 239 -11.15 -8.27 -2.57
CA TYR A 239 -10.93 -7.55 -1.31
C TYR A 239 -10.82 -6.03 -1.56
N ILE A 240 -9.94 -5.60 -2.47
CA ILE A 240 -9.79 -4.18 -2.82
C ILE A 240 -11.11 -3.58 -3.34
N ALA A 241 -11.85 -4.30 -4.17
CA ALA A 241 -13.15 -3.85 -4.67
C ALA A 241 -14.17 -3.61 -3.55
N ARG A 242 -14.14 -4.43 -2.50
CA ARG A 242 -15.04 -4.33 -1.35
C ARG A 242 -14.62 -3.24 -0.36
N VAL A 243 -13.32 -3.10 -0.09
CA VAL A 243 -12.80 -2.23 0.99
C VAL A 243 -12.40 -0.86 0.44
N ASP A 244 -11.69 -0.82 -0.68
CA ASP A 244 -10.99 0.35 -1.21
C ASP A 244 -11.51 0.84 -2.57
N SER A 245 -12.73 0.49 -2.96
CA SER A 245 -13.31 0.98 -4.21
C SER A 245 -14.48 1.93 -3.97
N PHE A 246 -14.92 2.59 -5.05
CA PHE A 246 -16.15 3.42 -5.02
C PHE A 246 -17.41 2.62 -4.66
N ARG A 247 -17.33 1.29 -4.57
CA ARG A 247 -18.43 0.38 -4.16
C ARG A 247 -18.42 0.10 -2.66
N SER A 248 -17.37 0.48 -1.93
CA SER A 248 -17.33 0.29 -0.48
C SER A 248 -18.41 1.15 0.21
N PRO A 249 -19.23 0.59 1.12
CA PRO A 249 -20.26 1.34 1.83
C PRO A 249 -19.67 2.45 2.72
N ASP A 250 -18.47 2.25 3.26
CA ASP A 250 -17.79 3.19 4.16
C ASP A 250 -16.94 4.23 3.43
N ARG A 251 -17.01 4.25 2.11
CA ARG A 251 -16.17 5.14 1.33
C ARG A 251 -16.57 6.61 1.51
N PRO A 252 -15.61 7.52 1.70
CA PRO A 252 -15.88 8.94 1.65
C PRO A 252 -16.51 9.35 0.31
N PRO A 253 -17.40 10.34 0.27
CA PRO A 253 -18.00 10.80 -0.97
C PRO A 253 -16.93 11.25 -1.97
N LEU A 254 -17.18 11.03 -3.27
CA LEU A 254 -16.22 11.25 -4.36
C LEU A 254 -15.60 12.65 -4.37
N TRP A 255 -16.35 13.67 -3.96
CA TRP A 255 -15.83 15.04 -3.88
C TRP A 255 -14.74 15.21 -2.80
N ARG A 256 -14.85 14.50 -1.66
CA ARG A 256 -13.78 14.48 -0.63
C ARG A 256 -12.54 13.74 -1.13
N LEU A 257 -12.73 12.67 -1.89
CA LEU A 257 -11.62 11.97 -2.53
C LEU A 257 -10.97 12.87 -3.59
N PHE A 258 -11.77 13.59 -4.40
CA PHE A 258 -11.24 14.56 -5.35
C PHE A 258 -10.40 15.64 -4.63
N ASP A 259 -10.93 16.24 -3.56
CA ASP A 259 -10.19 17.21 -2.74
C ASP A 259 -8.84 16.64 -2.25
N ARG A 260 -8.84 15.42 -1.74
CA ARG A 260 -7.62 14.77 -1.24
C ARG A 260 -6.65 14.41 -2.35
N PHE A 261 -7.13 13.80 -3.45
CA PHE A 261 -6.27 13.33 -4.54
C PHE A 261 -5.69 14.45 -5.38
N PHE A 262 -6.42 15.52 -5.59
CA PHE A 262 -6.06 16.56 -6.55
C PHE A 262 -5.72 17.91 -5.91
N LEU A 263 -6.28 18.23 -4.73
CA LEU A 263 -6.07 19.52 -4.10
C LEU A 263 -5.18 19.45 -2.85
N LYS A 264 -5.21 18.35 -2.08
CA LYS A 264 -4.47 18.21 -0.81
C LYS A 264 -3.48 17.05 -0.79
N GLN A 265 -3.01 16.62 -1.95
CA GLN A 265 -2.21 15.39 -2.09
C GLN A 265 -0.81 15.43 -1.44
N TYR A 266 -0.32 16.61 -1.06
CA TYR A 266 1.06 16.75 -0.59
C TYR A 266 1.20 16.91 0.94
N ASP A 267 0.11 16.79 1.69
CA ASP A 267 0.03 17.14 3.12
C ASP A 267 0.56 18.57 3.43
N ALA A 268 0.46 19.45 2.45
CA ALA A 268 0.86 20.83 2.48
C ALA A 268 -0.27 21.67 1.87
N PRO A 269 -1.40 21.93 2.57
CA PRO A 269 -2.60 22.50 1.96
C PRO A 269 -2.36 23.79 1.19
N ALA A 270 -1.57 24.72 1.74
CA ALA A 270 -1.26 25.98 1.06
C ALA A 270 -0.48 25.76 -0.24
N LEU A 271 0.54 24.91 -0.24
CA LEU A 271 1.33 24.60 -1.44
C LEU A 271 0.52 23.81 -2.46
N SER A 272 -0.37 22.91 -2.00
CA SER A 272 -1.29 22.19 -2.86
C SER A 272 -2.25 23.13 -3.58
N ILE A 273 -2.82 24.10 -2.86
CA ILE A 273 -3.71 25.12 -3.45
C ILE A 273 -2.95 25.97 -4.48
N VAL A 274 -1.77 26.48 -4.12
CA VAL A 274 -0.94 27.28 -5.06
C VAL A 274 -0.60 26.47 -6.31
N THR A 275 -0.18 25.21 -6.13
CA THR A 275 0.09 24.31 -7.27
C THR A 275 -1.16 24.10 -8.12
N SER A 276 -2.31 23.87 -7.50
CA SER A 276 -3.60 23.68 -8.19
C SER A 276 -4.06 24.94 -8.95
N ILE A 277 -3.77 26.13 -8.45
CA ILE A 277 -4.02 27.38 -9.17
C ILE A 277 -3.19 27.41 -10.47
N PHE A 278 -1.90 27.10 -10.42
CA PHE A 278 -1.08 27.03 -11.64
C PHE A 278 -1.57 25.94 -12.60
N VAL A 279 -1.96 24.76 -12.08
CA VAL A 279 -2.58 23.69 -12.88
C VAL A 279 -3.86 24.20 -13.56
N ALA A 280 -4.73 24.89 -12.85
CA ALA A 280 -5.97 25.45 -13.42
C ALA A 280 -5.67 26.49 -14.51
N ILE A 281 -4.70 27.38 -14.30
CA ILE A 281 -4.25 28.35 -15.30
C ILE A 281 -3.77 27.63 -16.57
N SER A 282 -2.98 26.57 -16.42
CA SER A 282 -2.52 25.75 -17.55
C SER A 282 -3.69 25.10 -18.29
N ILE A 283 -4.61 24.45 -17.57
CA ILE A 283 -5.77 23.76 -18.17
C ILE A 283 -6.66 24.75 -18.92
N ILE A 284 -7.03 25.87 -18.29
CA ILE A 284 -7.86 26.92 -18.93
C ILE A 284 -7.14 27.46 -20.16
N GLY A 285 -5.85 27.77 -20.04
CA GLY A 285 -5.04 28.26 -21.16
C GLY A 285 -4.93 27.24 -22.29
N ALA A 286 -4.74 25.97 -21.95
CA ALA A 286 -4.66 24.86 -22.91
C ALA A 286 -5.98 24.67 -23.70
N ILE A 287 -7.12 24.73 -23.01
CA ILE A 287 -8.44 24.63 -23.65
C ILE A 287 -8.66 25.81 -24.61
N ARG A 288 -8.41 27.04 -24.15
CA ARG A 288 -8.60 28.25 -24.98
C ARG A 288 -7.71 28.28 -26.23
N GLN A 289 -6.47 27.77 -26.08
CA GLN A 289 -5.47 27.78 -27.17
C GLN A 289 -5.45 26.46 -27.96
N ARG A 290 -6.27 25.48 -27.63
CA ARG A 290 -6.26 24.11 -28.17
C ARG A 290 -4.85 23.50 -28.14
N ASP A 291 -4.17 23.63 -26.98
CA ASP A 291 -2.78 23.23 -26.82
C ASP A 291 -2.65 21.70 -26.72
N ARG A 292 -2.19 21.09 -27.81
CA ARG A 292 -2.01 19.63 -27.90
C ARG A 292 -0.96 19.08 -26.94
N ARG A 293 -0.02 19.90 -26.45
CA ARG A 293 1.01 19.47 -25.50
C ARG A 293 0.37 19.08 -24.18
N MET A 294 -0.49 19.95 -23.67
CA MET A 294 -1.21 19.72 -22.42
C MET A 294 -2.26 18.63 -22.57
N LEU A 295 -2.90 18.51 -23.72
CA LEU A 295 -3.79 17.39 -24.02
C LEU A 295 -3.02 16.04 -23.96
N PHE A 296 -1.81 15.97 -24.52
CA PHE A 296 -1.00 14.76 -24.49
C PHE A 296 -0.57 14.39 -23.06
N ASN A 297 -0.21 15.40 -22.24
CA ASN A 297 0.06 15.20 -20.82
C ASN A 297 -1.18 14.61 -20.09
N ALA A 298 -2.36 15.20 -20.30
CA ALA A 298 -3.61 14.74 -19.71
C ALA A 298 -3.98 13.31 -20.16
N LEU A 299 -3.89 13.01 -21.45
CA LEU A 299 -4.21 11.69 -21.99
C LEU A 299 -3.22 10.60 -21.54
N THR A 300 -1.97 10.97 -21.24
CA THR A 300 -0.96 10.05 -20.73
C THR A 300 -1.27 9.64 -19.28
N PHE A 301 -1.45 10.58 -18.37
CA PHE A 301 -1.56 10.29 -16.94
C PHE A 301 -3.00 10.30 -16.41
N GLY A 302 -3.91 10.94 -17.14
CA GLY A 302 -5.31 11.09 -16.75
C GLY A 302 -6.02 9.76 -16.46
N PRO A 303 -5.86 8.71 -17.29
CA PRO A 303 -6.49 7.41 -17.03
C PRO A 303 -6.11 6.82 -15.67
N LEU A 304 -4.84 6.91 -15.29
CA LEU A 304 -4.39 6.46 -13.96
C LEU A 304 -4.93 7.37 -12.85
N ALA A 305 -4.96 8.68 -13.04
CA ALA A 305 -5.50 9.62 -12.06
C ALA A 305 -6.99 9.39 -11.80
N VAL A 306 -7.77 9.13 -12.85
CA VAL A 306 -9.19 8.78 -12.75
C VAL A 306 -9.37 7.43 -12.05
N MET A 307 -8.58 6.42 -12.42
CA MET A 307 -8.61 5.13 -11.72
C MET A 307 -8.30 5.30 -10.24
N ALA A 308 -7.25 6.04 -9.89
CA ALA A 308 -6.88 6.27 -8.50
C ALA A 308 -8.00 6.97 -7.73
N TRP A 309 -8.64 7.99 -8.32
CA TRP A 309 -9.78 8.67 -7.72
C TRP A 309 -10.99 7.77 -7.51
N LEU A 310 -11.29 6.86 -8.46
CA LEU A 310 -12.47 5.99 -8.40
C LEU A 310 -12.25 4.73 -7.54
N THR A 311 -11.03 4.20 -7.47
CA THR A 311 -10.78 2.85 -6.95
C THR A 311 -9.85 2.79 -5.75
N LEU A 312 -9.04 3.82 -5.50
CA LEU A 312 -8.03 3.79 -4.46
C LEU A 312 -8.42 4.57 -3.20
N ASP A 313 -7.85 4.14 -2.16
CA ASP A 313 -8.13 4.16 -0.76
C ASP A 313 -8.15 5.54 -0.07
N ARG A 314 -8.88 5.52 1.03
CA ARG A 314 -8.88 6.53 2.08
C ARG A 314 -7.59 6.58 2.93
N TYR A 315 -6.75 5.51 2.94
CA TYR A 315 -5.63 5.38 3.88
C TYR A 315 -4.25 5.80 3.31
N SER A 316 -4.04 5.72 2.01
CA SER A 316 -2.73 5.95 1.38
C SER A 316 -2.79 6.91 0.20
N ILE A 317 -3.66 7.90 0.26
CA ILE A 317 -4.00 8.81 -0.84
C ILE A 317 -2.77 9.48 -1.45
N SER A 318 -1.89 10.01 -0.62
CA SER A 318 -0.68 10.70 -1.09
C SER A 318 0.33 9.77 -1.77
N ARG A 319 0.38 8.49 -1.40
CA ARG A 319 1.20 7.49 -2.08
C ARG A 319 0.68 7.22 -3.49
N PHE A 320 -0.62 7.01 -3.63
CA PHE A 320 -1.21 6.71 -4.93
C PHE A 320 -1.15 7.89 -5.92
N SER A 321 -1.04 9.12 -5.41
CA SER A 321 -0.86 10.30 -6.26
C SER A 321 0.52 10.38 -6.93
N ILE A 322 1.52 9.61 -6.49
CA ILE A 322 2.84 9.54 -7.11
C ILE A 322 2.73 9.14 -8.59
N GLY A 323 1.81 8.21 -8.92
CA GLY A 323 1.63 7.73 -10.28
C GLY A 323 1.24 8.80 -11.32
N TYR A 324 0.63 9.90 -10.88
CA TYR A 324 0.27 11.03 -11.75
C TYR A 324 0.91 12.37 -11.33
N ALA A 325 1.83 12.35 -10.39
CA ALA A 325 2.59 13.53 -9.96
C ALA A 325 3.30 14.26 -11.13
N PRO A 326 3.89 13.57 -12.15
CA PRO A 326 4.48 14.23 -13.31
C PRO A 326 3.48 15.05 -14.10
N MET A 327 2.22 14.61 -14.19
CA MET A 327 1.16 15.37 -14.85
C MET A 327 0.95 16.73 -14.19
N PHE A 328 0.82 16.73 -12.87
CA PHE A 328 0.63 17.97 -12.10
C PHE A 328 1.85 18.87 -12.18
N ALA A 329 3.06 18.31 -12.10
CA ALA A 329 4.29 19.08 -12.22
C ALA A 329 4.41 19.77 -13.59
N ILE A 330 4.06 19.07 -14.68
CA ILE A 330 4.07 19.61 -16.02
C ILE A 330 2.99 20.70 -16.19
N PHE A 331 1.76 20.44 -15.70
CA PHE A 331 0.69 21.46 -15.75
C PHE A 331 1.06 22.69 -14.91
N ALA A 332 1.59 22.51 -13.69
CA ALA A 332 1.97 23.64 -12.83
C ALA A 332 3.07 24.48 -13.48
N ALA A 333 4.09 23.84 -14.05
CA ALA A 333 5.17 24.52 -14.76
C ALA A 333 4.65 25.31 -15.99
N ASP A 334 3.75 24.72 -16.79
CA ASP A 334 3.10 25.41 -17.91
C ASP A 334 2.22 26.58 -17.42
N GLY A 335 1.51 26.40 -16.30
CA GLY A 335 0.70 27.48 -15.70
C GLY A 335 1.55 28.67 -15.26
N ILE A 336 2.70 28.41 -14.64
CA ILE A 336 3.68 29.44 -14.27
C ILE A 336 4.17 30.18 -15.54
N ALA A 337 4.52 29.43 -16.59
CA ALA A 337 4.98 30.00 -17.85
C ALA A 337 3.91 30.87 -18.55
N ARG A 338 2.62 30.59 -18.34
CA ARG A 338 1.50 31.40 -18.89
C ARG A 338 1.27 32.71 -18.14
N ILE A 339 1.68 32.81 -16.89
CA ILE A 339 1.57 34.07 -16.10
C ILE A 339 2.55 35.11 -16.61
N SER A 340 3.77 34.70 -16.94
CA SER A 340 4.79 35.63 -17.44
C SER A 340 5.54 35.05 -18.62
N ARG A 341 5.62 35.81 -19.68
CA ARG A 341 6.43 35.48 -20.87
C ARG A 341 7.93 35.76 -20.66
N ARG A 342 8.33 36.27 -19.46
CA ARG A 342 9.73 36.56 -19.14
C ARG A 342 10.35 35.35 -18.49
N PRO A 343 11.38 34.72 -19.09
CA PRO A 343 12.01 33.49 -18.52
C PRO A 343 12.58 33.67 -17.10
N GLN A 344 12.98 34.88 -16.74
CA GLN A 344 13.47 35.18 -15.38
C GLN A 344 12.35 35.10 -14.34
N VAL A 345 11.16 35.66 -14.65
CA VAL A 345 10.00 35.63 -13.75
C VAL A 345 9.47 34.19 -13.62
N GLU A 346 9.40 33.46 -14.72
CA GLU A 346 9.04 32.04 -14.72
C GLU A 346 9.98 31.24 -13.82
N SER A 347 11.31 31.39 -14.00
CA SER A 347 12.32 30.71 -13.20
C SER A 347 12.26 31.11 -11.72
N ALA A 348 11.98 32.37 -11.41
CA ALA A 348 11.84 32.84 -10.03
C ALA A 348 10.60 32.25 -9.36
N LEU A 349 9.43 32.29 -10.00
CA LEU A 349 8.19 31.70 -9.46
C LEU A 349 8.30 30.18 -9.29
N GLY A 350 8.81 29.49 -10.29
CA GLY A 350 9.02 28.03 -10.22
C GLY A 350 10.05 27.66 -9.17
N GLY A 351 11.17 28.39 -9.10
CA GLY A 351 12.19 28.20 -8.08
C GLY A 351 11.67 28.44 -6.67
N ALA A 352 10.85 29.48 -6.47
CA ALA A 352 10.21 29.76 -5.18
C ALA A 352 9.26 28.65 -4.74
N LEU A 353 8.47 28.09 -5.67
CA LEU A 353 7.56 26.98 -5.37
C LEU A 353 8.34 25.69 -5.02
N VAL A 354 9.40 25.38 -5.76
CA VAL A 354 10.30 24.25 -5.46
C VAL A 354 10.94 24.42 -4.09
N ALA A 355 11.47 25.61 -3.80
CA ALA A 355 12.07 25.92 -2.51
C ALA A 355 11.07 25.82 -1.35
N ALA A 356 9.82 26.25 -1.57
CA ALA A 356 8.75 26.12 -0.59
C ALA A 356 8.45 24.65 -0.26
N PHE A 357 8.34 23.78 -1.26
CA PHE A 357 8.19 22.33 -1.05
C PHE A 357 9.41 21.73 -0.36
N PHE A 358 10.63 22.14 -0.74
CA PHE A 358 11.86 21.68 -0.09
C PHE A 358 11.87 22.04 1.41
N ILE A 359 11.62 23.30 1.74
CA ILE A 359 11.62 23.80 3.13
C ILE A 359 10.52 23.13 3.95
N TRP A 360 9.34 22.94 3.37
CA TRP A 360 8.22 22.27 4.03
C TRP A 360 8.52 20.81 4.36
N THR A 361 9.14 20.09 3.43
CA THR A 361 9.30 18.63 3.52
C THR A 361 10.52 18.22 4.35
N LEU A 362 11.61 19.00 4.28
CA LEU A 362 12.89 18.64 4.90
C LEU A 362 12.82 18.31 6.40
N PRO A 363 12.13 19.09 7.26
CA PRO A 363 12.03 18.78 8.69
C PRO A 363 11.37 17.44 8.97
N ALA A 364 10.44 17.02 8.13
CA ALA A 364 9.70 15.77 8.29
C ALA A 364 10.49 14.53 7.83
N LEU A 365 11.49 14.69 6.95
CA LEU A 365 12.37 13.60 6.52
C LEU A 365 13.46 13.30 7.55
N THR A 366 13.85 14.26 8.37
CA THR A 366 14.94 14.13 9.34
C THR A 366 14.71 13.00 10.36
N PRO A 367 13.52 12.85 11.00
CA PRO A 367 13.25 11.74 11.89
C PRO A 367 13.27 10.38 11.16
N VAL A 368 12.76 10.32 9.93
CA VAL A 368 12.74 9.08 9.13
C VAL A 368 14.17 8.59 8.85
N ARG A 369 15.09 9.51 8.61
CA ARG A 369 16.51 9.20 8.39
C ARG A 369 17.25 8.80 9.66
N ASN A 370 16.99 9.49 10.77
CA ASN A 370 17.83 9.39 11.96
C ASN A 370 17.31 8.36 12.97
N GLU A 371 16.01 8.07 12.94
CA GLU A 371 15.36 7.20 13.93
C GLU A 371 14.98 5.86 13.33
N VAL A 372 14.93 4.83 14.20
CA VAL A 372 14.36 3.53 13.86
C VAL A 372 12.84 3.61 13.92
N ALA A 373 12.14 2.96 13.00
CA ALA A 373 10.69 2.97 12.96
C ALA A 373 10.08 2.30 14.20
N PRO A 374 8.96 2.80 14.74
CA PRO A 374 8.28 2.21 15.89
C PRO A 374 7.95 0.73 15.73
N SER A 375 7.55 0.30 14.53
CA SER A 375 7.31 -1.11 14.21
C SER A 375 8.54 -1.99 14.42
N VAL A 376 9.71 -1.51 14.02
CA VAL A 376 10.98 -2.23 14.22
C VAL A 376 11.37 -2.25 15.70
N LEU A 377 11.17 -1.14 16.42
CA LEU A 377 11.40 -1.07 17.86
C LEU A 377 10.48 -2.02 18.63
N GLY A 378 9.21 -2.14 18.21
CA GLY A 378 8.26 -3.10 18.78
C GLY A 378 8.73 -4.54 18.63
N VAL A 379 9.24 -4.93 17.47
CA VAL A 379 9.83 -6.27 17.26
C VAL A 379 11.09 -6.47 18.12
N GLN A 380 11.95 -5.47 18.21
CA GLN A 380 13.14 -5.53 19.09
C GLN A 380 12.75 -5.68 20.56
N ALA A 381 11.69 -4.99 21.00
CA ALA A 381 11.19 -5.12 22.36
C ALA A 381 10.67 -6.55 22.65
N VAL A 382 9.99 -7.19 21.70
CA VAL A 382 9.61 -8.61 21.84
C VAL A 382 10.84 -9.48 22.08
N GLN A 383 11.90 -9.30 21.28
CA GLN A 383 13.14 -10.08 21.41
C GLN A 383 13.89 -9.83 22.73
N GLN A 384 13.79 -8.62 23.27
CA GLN A 384 14.56 -8.20 24.45
C GLN A 384 13.84 -8.48 25.78
N HIS A 385 12.50 -8.45 25.78
CA HIS A 385 11.74 -8.41 27.03
C HIS A 385 10.80 -9.59 27.24
N LEU A 386 10.51 -10.41 26.20
CA LEU A 386 9.60 -11.53 26.35
C LEU A 386 10.34 -12.87 26.43
N ASP A 387 9.92 -13.70 27.40
CA ASP A 387 10.25 -15.13 27.46
C ASP A 387 9.12 -15.94 26.80
N LEU A 388 9.23 -16.16 25.49
CA LEU A 388 8.21 -16.87 24.73
C LEU A 388 8.09 -18.37 25.06
N ALA A 389 8.97 -18.91 25.90
CA ALA A 389 8.78 -20.24 26.47
C ALA A 389 7.69 -20.25 27.57
N ARG A 390 7.48 -19.11 28.22
CA ARG A 390 6.54 -18.95 29.35
C ARG A 390 5.38 -18.00 29.06
N GLN A 391 5.47 -17.22 28.00
CA GLN A 391 4.52 -16.16 27.61
C GLN A 391 3.99 -16.38 26.20
N ASP A 392 2.74 -16.04 25.98
CA ASP A 392 2.16 -16.00 24.64
C ASP A 392 2.38 -14.62 24.00
N LEU A 393 2.72 -14.62 22.72
CA LEU A 393 2.78 -13.41 21.90
C LEU A 393 1.63 -13.41 20.88
N PHE A 394 0.78 -12.42 21.00
CA PHE A 394 -0.19 -12.06 19.96
C PHE A 394 0.36 -10.91 19.13
N VAL A 395 0.13 -10.95 17.83
CA VAL A 395 0.60 -9.93 16.91
C VAL A 395 -0.56 -9.51 16.02
N ALA A 396 -0.88 -8.23 16.02
CA ALA A 396 -1.86 -7.65 15.11
C ALA A 396 -1.49 -7.93 13.65
N PHE A 397 -2.50 -8.12 12.81
CA PHE A 397 -2.29 -8.46 11.39
C PHE A 397 -1.34 -7.48 10.70
N SER A 398 -1.49 -6.19 10.97
CA SER A 398 -0.65 -5.13 10.41
C SER A 398 0.81 -5.20 10.85
N MET A 399 1.08 -5.78 12.03
CA MET A 399 2.44 -5.92 12.58
C MET A 399 3.11 -7.24 12.21
N SER A 400 2.33 -8.25 11.77
CA SER A 400 2.87 -9.59 11.49
C SER A 400 3.97 -9.63 10.41
N PRO A 401 3.93 -8.84 9.30
CA PRO A 401 5.02 -8.86 8.32
C PRO A 401 6.37 -8.40 8.89
N PHE A 402 6.34 -7.54 9.91
CA PHE A 402 7.58 -7.10 10.57
C PHE A 402 8.20 -8.23 11.40
N ILE A 403 7.39 -9.01 12.14
CA ILE A 403 7.88 -10.20 12.85
C ILE A 403 8.39 -11.23 11.84
N ASP A 404 7.60 -11.56 10.83
CA ASP A 404 7.95 -12.56 9.81
C ASP A 404 9.28 -12.22 9.10
N TYR A 405 9.55 -10.94 8.89
CA TYR A 405 10.78 -10.49 8.24
C TYR A 405 11.96 -10.33 9.20
N LEU A 406 11.77 -9.66 10.34
CA LEU A 406 12.87 -9.29 11.26
C LEU A 406 13.21 -10.38 12.26
N ALA A 407 12.24 -11.21 12.63
CA ALA A 407 12.37 -12.23 13.67
C ALA A 407 11.59 -13.51 13.34
N PRO A 408 11.83 -14.17 12.17
CA PRO A 408 11.02 -15.27 11.65
C PRO A 408 11.03 -16.52 12.55
N HIS A 409 11.95 -16.60 13.51
CA HIS A 409 12.06 -17.70 14.46
C HIS A 409 11.15 -17.54 15.70
N LEU A 410 10.56 -16.37 15.89
CA LEU A 410 9.71 -16.13 17.06
C LEU A 410 8.34 -16.77 16.88
N PRO A 411 7.89 -17.61 17.83
CA PRO A 411 6.54 -18.13 17.80
C PRO A 411 5.55 -17.03 18.19
N TYR A 412 4.51 -16.84 17.39
CA TYR A 412 3.45 -15.89 17.69
C TYR A 412 2.10 -16.37 17.15
N LYS A 413 1.03 -15.78 17.67
CA LYS A 413 -0.35 -15.98 17.24
C LYS A 413 -0.85 -14.69 16.60
N ARG A 414 -1.33 -14.76 15.34
CA ARG A 414 -1.79 -13.57 14.60
C ARG A 414 -3.23 -13.22 15.00
N VAL A 415 -3.46 -11.94 15.26
CA VAL A 415 -4.79 -11.37 15.57
C VAL A 415 -5.25 -10.50 14.38
N TYR A 416 -6.46 -10.74 13.91
CA TYR A 416 -7.02 -10.03 12.76
C TYR A 416 -7.99 -8.92 13.17
N ASP A 417 -8.67 -9.09 14.29
CA ASP A 417 -9.51 -8.09 14.93
C ASP A 417 -9.01 -7.89 16.36
N GLU A 418 -8.37 -6.76 16.62
CA GLU A 418 -7.82 -6.44 17.94
C GLU A 418 -8.89 -6.25 19.02
N ARG A 419 -10.15 -6.08 18.60
CA ARG A 419 -11.32 -5.99 19.47
C ARG A 419 -11.90 -7.37 19.81
N ALA A 420 -11.51 -8.40 19.06
CA ALA A 420 -11.94 -9.75 19.29
C ALA A 420 -10.98 -10.46 20.25
N MET A 421 -11.54 -11.30 21.10
CA MET A 421 -10.72 -12.16 21.97
C MET A 421 -10.04 -13.25 21.11
N PRO A 422 -8.70 -13.47 21.26
CA PRO A 422 -8.02 -14.51 20.50
C PRO A 422 -8.57 -15.88 20.84
N LEU A 423 -9.06 -16.60 19.83
CA LEU A 423 -9.61 -17.96 20.00
C LEU A 423 -8.52 -18.98 20.31
N SER A 424 -7.25 -18.63 20.09
CA SER A 424 -6.05 -19.41 20.45
C SER A 424 -5.46 -19.06 21.83
N ALA A 425 -6.16 -18.24 22.63
CA ALA A 425 -5.69 -17.88 23.97
C ALA A 425 -5.41 -19.11 24.84
N THR A 426 -4.33 -19.04 25.61
CA THR A 426 -3.92 -20.06 26.61
C THR A 426 -3.99 -19.46 28.01
N ASN A 427 -3.68 -20.26 29.05
CA ASN A 427 -3.62 -19.77 30.42
C ASN A 427 -2.27 -19.10 30.77
N ARG A 428 -1.42 -18.80 29.78
CA ARG A 428 -0.12 -18.14 29.96
C ARG A 428 -0.28 -16.64 29.97
N PRO A 429 0.58 -15.89 30.68
CA PRO A 429 0.67 -14.45 30.50
C PRO A 429 0.89 -14.12 29.01
N ALA A 430 0.16 -13.14 28.50
CA ALA A 430 0.17 -12.82 27.10
C ALA A 430 0.48 -11.35 26.85
N PHE A 431 1.10 -11.09 25.71
CA PHE A 431 1.40 -9.75 25.19
C PHE A 431 0.86 -9.60 23.78
N LEU A 432 0.42 -8.39 23.46
CA LEU A 432 -0.03 -8.00 22.11
C LEU A 432 0.92 -6.95 21.53
N LEU A 433 1.49 -7.27 20.38
CA LEU A 433 2.19 -6.28 19.55
C LEU A 433 1.20 -5.72 18.55
N THR A 434 0.88 -4.43 18.69
CA THR A 434 -0.18 -3.77 17.92
C THR A 434 0.16 -2.32 17.56
N GLU A 435 -0.58 -1.75 16.64
CA GLU A 435 -0.63 -0.31 16.41
C GLU A 435 -1.41 0.35 17.54
N LEU A 436 -0.94 1.48 18.03
CA LEU A 436 -1.56 2.13 19.18
C LEU A 436 -2.78 2.97 18.75
N GLU A 437 -3.97 2.49 19.05
CA GLU A 437 -5.22 3.24 18.86
C GLU A 437 -5.78 3.86 20.16
N HIS A 438 -5.28 3.42 21.31
CA HIS A 438 -5.77 3.82 22.64
C HIS A 438 -4.60 4.08 23.61
N THR A 439 -4.91 4.54 24.83
CA THR A 439 -3.90 4.65 25.89
C THR A 439 -3.62 3.28 26.46
N PRO A 440 -2.38 2.74 26.33
CA PRO A 440 -2.08 1.40 26.78
C PRO A 440 -2.13 1.28 28.30
N GLY A 441 -2.64 0.15 28.78
CA GLY A 441 -2.71 -0.20 30.21
C GLY A 441 -1.40 -0.65 30.84
N GLY A 442 -0.26 -0.40 30.22
CA GLY A 442 1.08 -0.80 30.59
C GLY A 442 1.86 -1.33 29.40
N GLY A 443 3.14 -1.74 29.63
CA GLY A 443 3.99 -2.28 28.57
C GLY A 443 4.90 -1.23 27.92
N TYR A 444 5.35 -1.53 26.69
CA TYR A 444 6.30 -0.72 25.96
C TYR A 444 5.60 0.03 24.84
N VAL A 445 5.77 1.35 24.76
CA VAL A 445 5.16 2.20 23.74
C VAL A 445 6.23 2.93 22.97
N PHE A 446 6.18 2.79 21.66
CA PHE A 446 7.10 3.43 20.74
C PHE A 446 6.32 4.44 19.92
N ARG A 447 6.67 5.73 20.06
CA ARG A 447 6.04 6.83 19.35
C ARG A 447 7.07 7.63 18.57
N ARG A 448 6.65 8.13 17.43
CA ARG A 448 7.41 9.08 16.64
C ARG A 448 6.61 10.40 16.58
N PRO A 449 7.26 11.56 16.69
CA PRO A 449 6.58 12.84 16.55
C PRO A 449 5.82 12.91 15.21
N ARG A 450 4.58 13.35 15.26
CA ARG A 450 3.75 13.61 14.08
C ARG A 450 4.32 14.83 13.37
N GLY A 451 5.00 14.63 12.24
CA GLY A 451 5.51 15.70 11.40
C GLY A 451 4.54 16.05 10.28
N HIS A 452 4.95 16.96 9.40
CA HIS A 452 4.17 17.37 8.23
C HIS A 452 3.89 16.24 7.23
N LEU A 453 4.61 15.10 7.32
CA LEU A 453 4.40 13.93 6.46
C LEU A 453 3.45 12.90 7.04
N TRP A 454 2.76 13.22 8.12
CA TRP A 454 1.89 12.29 8.83
C TRP A 454 0.77 11.69 7.94
N ASN A 455 0.19 12.49 7.05
CA ASN A 455 -0.84 12.02 6.14
C ASN A 455 -0.27 11.40 4.85
N ILE A 456 1.02 11.52 4.61
CA ILE A 456 1.71 10.92 3.47
C ILE A 456 1.97 9.43 3.72
N ALA A 457 2.35 9.09 4.96
CA ALA A 457 2.52 7.70 5.39
C ALA A 457 1.30 7.23 6.18
N ARG A 458 1.13 5.92 6.29
CA ARG A 458 0.06 5.34 7.10
C ARG A 458 0.25 5.72 8.57
N ARG A 459 -0.81 6.23 9.18
CA ARG A 459 -0.78 6.77 10.57
C ARG A 459 -0.31 5.74 11.58
N HIS A 460 -0.66 4.50 11.37
CA HIS A 460 -0.49 3.39 12.32
C HIS A 460 0.98 3.08 12.63
N TYR A 461 1.89 3.29 11.68
CA TYR A 461 3.30 2.91 11.90
C TYR A 461 4.12 3.93 12.69
N PHE A 462 3.48 5.00 13.12
CA PHE A 462 4.11 6.00 13.97
C PHE A 462 3.96 5.68 15.46
N GLU A 463 2.99 4.85 15.82
CA GLU A 463 2.68 4.50 17.20
C GLU A 463 2.44 3.00 17.30
N VAL A 464 3.34 2.29 17.97
CA VAL A 464 3.30 0.85 18.19
C VAL A 464 3.41 0.57 19.68
N ALA A 465 2.65 -0.39 20.17
CA ALA A 465 2.69 -0.87 21.53
C ALA A 465 3.00 -2.37 21.59
N LEU A 466 3.78 -2.75 22.59
CA LEU A 466 3.87 -4.12 23.10
C LEU A 466 3.27 -4.12 24.48
N GLU A 467 2.00 -4.51 24.60
CA GLU A 467 1.22 -4.37 25.83
C GLU A 467 0.79 -5.73 26.40
N PRO A 468 0.72 -5.86 27.74
CA PRO A 468 0.19 -7.06 28.36
C PRO A 468 -1.31 -7.18 28.08
N VAL A 469 -1.75 -8.34 27.63
CA VAL A 469 -3.17 -8.67 27.47
C VAL A 469 -3.65 -9.32 28.76
N ARG A 470 -4.55 -8.64 29.47
CA ARG A 470 -4.97 -9.08 30.81
C ARG A 470 -6.22 -9.95 30.79
N ASP A 471 -7.18 -9.64 29.96
CA ASP A 471 -8.55 -10.18 30.05
C ASP A 471 -8.83 -11.20 28.92
N LEU A 472 -7.99 -12.25 28.84
CA LEU A 472 -8.16 -13.29 27.85
C LEU A 472 -9.21 -14.33 28.23
N PRO A 473 -9.99 -14.84 27.28
CA PRO A 473 -10.91 -15.94 27.53
C PRO A 473 -10.12 -17.22 27.87
N ARG A 474 -10.64 -17.99 28.81
CA ARG A 474 -10.12 -19.33 29.11
C ARG A 474 -11.10 -20.36 28.56
N PHE A 475 -10.68 -21.09 27.54
CA PHE A 475 -11.45 -22.17 26.92
C PHE A 475 -11.29 -23.45 27.77
N VAL A 476 -12.26 -23.73 28.65
CA VAL A 476 -12.13 -24.73 29.72
C VAL A 476 -12.45 -26.14 29.22
N SER A 477 -13.59 -26.34 28.60
CA SER A 477 -14.03 -27.65 28.11
C SER A 477 -14.91 -27.56 26.90
N GLY A 478 -15.00 -28.66 26.14
CA GLY A 478 -15.83 -28.72 24.94
C GLY A 478 -15.32 -27.95 23.76
N TRP A 479 -14.04 -27.57 23.72
CA TRP A 479 -13.38 -26.87 22.64
C TRP A 479 -12.34 -27.76 21.97
N TYR A 480 -12.36 -27.77 20.64
CA TYR A 480 -11.30 -28.36 19.84
C TYR A 480 -10.14 -27.37 19.68
N PRO A 481 -8.94 -27.80 19.24
CA PRO A 481 -7.85 -26.89 18.91
C PRO A 481 -8.28 -25.83 17.91
N PRO A 482 -7.77 -24.59 18.01
CA PRO A 482 -8.09 -23.54 17.05
C PRO A 482 -7.59 -23.91 15.65
N GLU A 483 -8.39 -23.59 14.64
CA GLU A 483 -8.08 -23.79 13.25
C GLU A 483 -7.87 -22.43 12.57
N ARG A 484 -7.16 -22.44 11.46
CA ARG A 484 -6.93 -21.26 10.67
C ARG A 484 -7.35 -21.48 9.22
N ARG A 485 -8.24 -20.64 8.74
CA ARG A 485 -8.65 -20.64 7.33
C ARG A 485 -8.37 -19.26 6.73
N GLN A 486 -7.45 -19.19 5.77
CA GLN A 486 -6.99 -17.93 5.17
C GLN A 486 -6.49 -16.93 6.23
N LEU A 487 -7.24 -15.85 6.45
CA LEU A 487 -6.94 -14.76 7.38
C LEU A 487 -7.79 -14.82 8.66
N GLU A 488 -8.62 -15.85 8.85
CA GLU A 488 -9.52 -15.99 10.00
C GLU A 488 -9.03 -17.10 10.94
N GLU A 489 -9.07 -16.82 12.23
CA GLU A 489 -8.94 -17.82 13.28
C GLU A 489 -10.33 -18.35 13.62
N LEU A 490 -10.48 -19.67 13.67
CA LEU A 490 -11.75 -20.36 13.88
C LEU A 490 -11.55 -21.37 15.00
N ARG A 491 -12.61 -21.63 15.78
CA ARG A 491 -12.57 -22.69 16.78
C ARG A 491 -13.86 -23.46 16.84
N TRP A 492 -13.78 -24.77 16.62
CA TRP A 492 -14.91 -25.66 16.79
C TRP A 492 -15.19 -25.92 18.27
N MET A 493 -16.46 -25.99 18.61
CA MET A 493 -16.90 -26.58 19.88
C MET A 493 -17.56 -27.94 19.66
N ALA A 494 -17.56 -28.75 20.70
CA ALA A 494 -18.39 -29.96 20.80
C ALA A 494 -19.87 -29.57 21.06
N GLY A 495 -20.73 -30.52 21.36
CA GLY A 495 -22.14 -30.24 21.67
C GLY A 495 -22.36 -29.29 22.86
N ARG A 496 -21.40 -29.23 23.78
CA ARG A 496 -21.38 -28.26 24.89
C ARG A 496 -20.00 -27.74 25.12
N SER A 497 -19.86 -26.41 25.28
CA SER A 497 -18.59 -25.76 25.59
C SER A 497 -18.71 -24.85 26.80
N VAL A 498 -17.59 -24.64 27.48
CA VAL A 498 -17.46 -23.74 28.63
C VAL A 498 -16.27 -22.83 28.40
N THR A 499 -16.53 -21.53 28.50
CA THR A 499 -15.49 -20.47 28.42
C THR A 499 -15.62 -19.56 29.62
N ILE A 500 -14.49 -19.25 30.26
CA ILE A 500 -14.45 -18.24 31.32
C ILE A 500 -14.05 -16.90 30.71
N LEU A 501 -14.87 -15.88 30.95
CA LEU A 501 -14.70 -14.52 30.51
C LEU A 501 -14.37 -13.65 31.73
N PRO A 502 -13.16 -13.08 31.84
CA PRO A 502 -12.79 -12.20 32.97
C PRO A 502 -13.61 -10.90 32.91
N ALA A 503 -14.15 -10.44 34.04
CA ALA A 503 -14.88 -9.19 34.08
C ALA A 503 -13.96 -7.98 34.21
N THR A 504 -14.17 -6.99 33.38
CA THR A 504 -13.47 -5.71 33.43
C THR A 504 -14.35 -4.57 33.91
N THR A 505 -15.67 -4.70 33.80
CA THR A 505 -16.68 -3.69 34.17
C THR A 505 -17.97 -4.37 34.61
N PRO A 506 -18.83 -3.71 35.40
CA PRO A 506 -20.12 -4.26 35.85
C PRO A 506 -21.10 -4.53 34.71
N ASP A 507 -21.03 -3.75 33.65
CA ASP A 507 -21.84 -3.92 32.44
C ASP A 507 -20.93 -4.30 31.27
N ALA A 508 -21.24 -5.40 30.62
CA ALA A 508 -20.47 -5.92 29.51
C ALA A 508 -21.35 -6.18 28.28
N LYS A 509 -20.72 -6.08 27.12
CA LYS A 509 -21.28 -6.53 25.85
C LYS A 509 -20.60 -7.81 25.43
N LEU A 510 -21.38 -8.86 25.24
CA LEU A 510 -20.95 -10.13 24.67
C LEU A 510 -21.39 -10.19 23.22
N ARG A 511 -20.45 -10.37 22.30
CA ARG A 511 -20.73 -10.60 20.89
C ARG A 511 -20.11 -11.92 20.45
N ILE A 512 -20.90 -12.79 19.85
CA ILE A 512 -20.48 -14.08 19.36
C ILE A 512 -20.85 -14.17 17.89
N GLN A 513 -19.89 -14.48 17.04
CA GLN A 513 -20.11 -14.82 15.64
C GLN A 513 -19.73 -16.28 15.43
N PHE A 514 -20.67 -17.07 14.90
CA PHE A 514 -20.47 -18.50 14.72
C PHE A 514 -21.24 -19.04 13.52
N ASP A 515 -20.76 -20.17 13.02
CA ASP A 515 -21.44 -20.93 11.98
C ASP A 515 -22.04 -22.20 12.55
N VAL A 516 -23.21 -22.54 12.03
CA VAL A 516 -23.84 -23.84 12.18
C VAL A 516 -23.54 -24.63 10.90
N PRO A 517 -23.05 -25.88 10.95
CA PRO A 517 -22.88 -26.69 9.75
C PRO A 517 -24.16 -26.75 8.91
N ASP A 518 -24.05 -26.55 7.59
CA ASP A 518 -25.20 -26.51 6.69
C ASP A 518 -26.03 -27.79 6.78
N GLU A 519 -25.39 -28.93 7.03
CA GLU A 519 -26.03 -30.23 7.18
C GLU A 519 -26.83 -30.37 8.49
N MET A 520 -26.62 -29.50 9.44
CA MET A 520 -27.39 -29.45 10.69
C MET A 520 -28.67 -28.64 10.56
N ILE A 521 -28.73 -27.64 9.68
CA ILE A 521 -29.90 -26.75 9.54
C ILE A 521 -31.19 -27.55 9.28
N PRO A 522 -31.23 -28.54 8.36
CA PRO A 522 -32.41 -29.36 8.14
C PRO A 522 -32.83 -30.24 9.32
N ARG A 523 -31.92 -30.45 10.29
CA ARG A 523 -32.16 -31.22 11.52
C ARG A 523 -32.73 -30.40 12.66
N HIS A 524 -32.97 -29.09 12.41
CA HIS A 524 -33.49 -28.14 13.39
C HIS A 524 -32.76 -28.14 14.71
N PRO A 525 -31.42 -27.88 14.74
CA PRO A 525 -30.64 -27.93 15.96
C PRO A 525 -31.11 -26.84 16.93
N THR A 526 -31.09 -27.16 18.21
CA THR A 526 -31.37 -26.17 19.26
C THR A 526 -30.05 -25.64 19.80
N VAL A 527 -29.84 -24.33 19.70
CA VAL A 527 -28.70 -23.62 20.30
C VAL A 527 -29.13 -22.95 21.59
N THR A 528 -28.36 -23.14 22.66
CA THR A 528 -28.59 -22.50 23.96
C THR A 528 -27.31 -21.75 24.37
N ILE A 529 -27.48 -20.49 24.78
CA ILE A 529 -26.39 -19.62 25.25
C ILE A 529 -26.75 -19.15 26.65
N GLN A 530 -25.85 -19.37 27.60
CA GLN A 530 -26.00 -19.02 29.02
C GLN A 530 -24.76 -18.27 29.51
N LEU A 531 -24.96 -17.31 30.40
CA LEU A 531 -23.89 -16.62 31.10
C LEU A 531 -24.19 -16.64 32.61
N ASN A 532 -23.26 -17.14 33.43
CA ASN A 532 -23.40 -17.27 34.88
C ASN A 532 -24.72 -17.96 35.27
N ASP A 533 -25.01 -19.09 34.62
CA ASP A 533 -26.25 -19.87 34.73
C ASP A 533 -27.53 -19.16 34.26
N ALA A 534 -27.48 -17.89 33.92
CA ALA A 534 -28.62 -17.18 33.34
C ALA A 534 -28.75 -17.50 31.84
N LEU A 535 -29.95 -17.89 31.42
CA LEU A 535 -30.24 -18.12 30.00
C LEU A 535 -30.27 -16.78 29.26
N LEU A 536 -29.36 -16.60 28.30
CA LEU A 536 -29.39 -15.45 27.39
C LEU A 536 -30.32 -15.68 26.22
N GLU A 537 -30.19 -16.83 25.55
CA GLU A 537 -31.01 -17.17 24.40
C GLU A 537 -31.09 -18.70 24.22
N ARG A 538 -32.25 -19.15 23.71
CA ARG A 538 -32.44 -20.51 23.20
C ARG A 538 -33.23 -20.45 21.90
N PHE A 539 -32.66 -20.95 20.80
CA PHE A 539 -33.24 -20.79 19.49
C PHE A 539 -32.85 -21.94 18.54
N THR A 540 -33.59 -22.05 17.43
CA THR A 540 -33.29 -22.96 16.30
C THR A 540 -32.74 -22.09 15.15
N PRO A 541 -31.48 -22.27 14.71
CA PRO A 541 -30.92 -21.55 13.58
C PRO A 541 -31.69 -21.80 12.27
N ALA A 542 -31.99 -20.71 11.56
CA ALA A 542 -32.59 -20.78 10.22
C ALA A 542 -31.52 -20.60 9.11
N GLU A 543 -30.34 -20.12 9.46
CA GLU A 543 -29.25 -19.84 8.55
C GLU A 543 -27.92 -20.29 9.17
N ALA A 544 -26.91 -20.54 8.28
CA ALA A 544 -25.63 -21.08 8.71
C ALA A 544 -24.74 -20.06 9.44
N HIS A 545 -24.82 -18.77 9.09
CA HIS A 545 -23.94 -17.72 9.61
C HIS A 545 -24.71 -16.81 10.56
N LEU A 546 -24.31 -16.78 11.82
CA LEU A 546 -25.04 -16.07 12.86
C LEU A 546 -24.14 -15.14 13.66
N VAL A 547 -24.68 -13.98 13.99
CA VAL A 547 -24.11 -13.03 14.96
C VAL A 547 -25.13 -12.80 16.06
N ARG A 548 -24.69 -12.92 17.32
CA ARG A 548 -25.49 -12.64 18.50
C ARG A 548 -24.80 -11.63 19.38
N GLU A 549 -25.54 -10.66 19.85
CA GLU A 549 -25.05 -9.59 20.74
C GLU A 549 -25.95 -9.50 21.96
N TYR A 550 -25.33 -9.46 23.14
CA TYR A 550 -26.02 -9.38 24.42
C TYR A 550 -25.39 -8.28 25.27
N ASP A 551 -26.23 -7.39 25.78
CA ASP A 551 -25.88 -6.49 26.87
C ASP A 551 -26.19 -7.19 28.18
N VAL A 552 -25.18 -7.52 28.95
CA VAL A 552 -25.30 -8.37 30.14
C VAL A 552 -24.62 -7.76 31.35
N PRO A 553 -25.16 -7.95 32.56
CA PRO A 553 -24.43 -7.64 33.79
C PRO A 553 -23.24 -8.63 33.91
N ALA A 554 -22.06 -8.08 34.13
CA ALA A 554 -20.87 -8.88 34.40
C ALA A 554 -20.65 -9.01 35.92
N ALA A 555 -20.46 -10.23 36.42
CA ALA A 555 -20.07 -10.42 37.79
C ALA A 555 -18.61 -9.99 38.01
N PRO A 556 -18.25 -9.44 39.16
CA PRO A 556 -16.85 -9.22 39.50
C PRO A 556 -16.07 -10.55 39.47
N GLY A 557 -14.96 -10.57 38.73
CA GLY A 557 -14.17 -11.79 38.55
C GLY A 557 -14.56 -12.58 37.29
N ASP A 558 -14.56 -13.90 37.40
CA ASP A 558 -14.78 -14.80 36.27
C ASP A 558 -16.26 -14.96 35.95
N ASN A 559 -16.63 -14.73 34.67
CA ASN A 559 -17.97 -15.03 34.17
C ASN A 559 -17.94 -16.28 33.31
N VAL A 560 -18.91 -17.17 33.47
CA VAL A 560 -18.95 -18.47 32.83
C VAL A 560 -19.93 -18.44 31.67
N LEU A 561 -19.41 -18.44 30.43
CA LEU A 561 -20.17 -18.58 29.22
C LEU A 561 -20.31 -20.08 28.87
N VAL A 562 -21.53 -20.56 28.80
CA VAL A 562 -21.87 -21.92 28.34
C VAL A 562 -22.63 -21.81 27.02
N MET A 563 -22.12 -22.51 26.02
CA MET A 563 -22.82 -22.68 24.73
C MET A 563 -23.11 -24.14 24.52
N GLN A 564 -24.33 -24.46 24.09
CA GLN A 564 -24.76 -25.81 23.82
C GLN A 564 -25.51 -25.88 22.50
N VAL A 565 -25.31 -26.97 21.76
CA VAL A 565 -26.06 -27.27 20.53
C VAL A 565 -26.40 -28.76 20.49
N ASP A 566 -27.62 -29.06 20.12
CA ASP A 566 -28.11 -30.41 19.98
C ASP A 566 -29.12 -30.49 18.80
N PRO A 567 -28.96 -31.45 17.84
CA PRO A 567 -27.85 -32.42 17.75
C PRO A 567 -26.52 -31.80 17.30
N THR A 568 -25.44 -32.59 17.41
CA THR A 568 -24.12 -32.29 16.84
C THR A 568 -24.00 -32.87 15.42
N TYR A 569 -22.99 -32.40 14.69
CA TYR A 569 -22.66 -32.91 13.36
C TYR A 569 -21.45 -33.85 13.42
N ARG A 570 -21.62 -35.03 12.83
CA ARG A 570 -20.54 -35.99 12.60
C ARG A 570 -20.56 -36.34 11.11
N GLY A 571 -19.61 -35.79 10.37
CA GLY A 571 -19.38 -36.07 8.94
C GLY A 571 -18.11 -36.90 8.74
N ASP A 572 -17.32 -36.56 7.74
CA ASP A 572 -16.01 -37.18 7.49
C ASP A 572 -14.95 -36.84 8.56
N ASP A 573 -15.18 -35.80 9.34
CA ASP A 573 -14.35 -35.43 10.49
C ASP A 573 -14.68 -36.38 11.67
N PRO A 574 -13.67 -36.97 12.33
CA PRO A 574 -13.88 -37.86 13.46
C PRO A 574 -14.44 -37.16 14.70
N ARG A 575 -14.45 -35.83 14.75
CA ARG A 575 -14.96 -35.03 15.85
C ARG A 575 -16.47 -34.89 15.83
N ASP A 576 -17.08 -34.84 17.02
CA ASP A 576 -18.49 -34.39 17.14
C ASP A 576 -18.53 -32.87 17.12
N LEU A 577 -18.82 -32.31 15.97
CA LEU A 577 -18.80 -30.87 15.76
C LEU A 577 -20.13 -30.21 16.17
N GLY A 578 -20.04 -29.18 16.99
CA GLY A 578 -21.14 -28.30 17.36
C GLY A 578 -21.16 -27.04 16.50
N LEU A 579 -20.82 -25.91 17.11
CA LEU A 579 -20.72 -24.61 16.40
C LEU A 579 -19.26 -24.30 16.06
N LEU A 580 -19.06 -23.66 14.91
CA LEU A 580 -17.77 -23.09 14.52
C LEU A 580 -17.73 -21.62 14.92
N VAL A 581 -17.07 -21.29 16.01
CA VAL A 581 -16.91 -19.91 16.47
C VAL A 581 -15.86 -19.20 15.62
N ARG A 582 -16.25 -18.05 15.03
CA ARG A 582 -15.39 -17.18 14.22
C ARG A 582 -14.89 -15.97 14.99
N ASN A 583 -15.72 -15.44 15.88
CA ASN A 583 -15.39 -14.27 16.67
C ASN A 583 -16.08 -14.36 18.04
N LEU A 584 -15.36 -14.01 19.06
CA LEU A 584 -15.87 -13.85 20.41
C LEU A 584 -15.31 -12.53 20.95
N SER A 585 -16.18 -11.57 21.23
CA SER A 585 -15.76 -10.33 21.88
C SER A 585 -16.52 -10.13 23.18
N TRP A 586 -15.79 -9.68 24.19
CA TRP A 586 -16.25 -9.44 25.52
C TRP A 586 -15.59 -8.18 26.07
N GLY A 587 -16.33 -7.21 26.50
CA GLY A 587 -15.77 -5.96 27.01
C GLY A 587 -16.82 -4.99 27.52
N PRO A 588 -16.42 -3.79 27.95
CA PRO A 588 -17.34 -2.77 28.43
C PRO A 588 -18.40 -2.43 27.38
N ARG A 589 -19.58 -2.11 27.84
CA ARG A 589 -20.64 -1.54 27.01
C ARG A 589 -20.16 -0.18 26.50
N GLN A 590 -19.95 -0.07 25.18
CA GLN A 590 -19.60 1.21 24.53
C GLN A 590 -20.83 2.02 24.23
#